data_17403d753459ba5712e5e766d14cfc80
#
_entry.id   17403d753459ba5712e5e766d14cfc80
#
_cell.length_a   1.000
_cell.length_b   1.000
_cell.length_c   1.000
_cell.angle_alpha   90.00
_cell.angle_beta   90.00
_cell.angle_gamma   90.00
#
_symmetry.space_group_name_H-M   'P 1'
#
loop_
_entity.id
_entity.type
_entity.pdbx_description
1 polymer ?
#
loop_
_entity_poly.entity_id
_entity_poly.type
_entity_poly.pdbx_seq_one_letter_code
_entity_poly.pdbx_strand_id
1 'polypeptide(L)'
;MNDEIAIPTRSLGLVPMVLEQSARGERSYDIYSRLLKERIVFLCGPVDDLVANLIMAQLLWLESENPDKDIHLYINSPGGSVTAGLSVYDTMQFVRCDIATMCVGQAASMGAFLLAAGAEGKRVALPNSRMMLHQPSGGSQGVAADIEIQ
;
A
#
# COMPACT_ATOMS: atom_id res chain seq x y z
N MET A 1 18.00 31.80 -10.73
CA MET A 1 18.92 30.66 -10.84
C MET A 1 18.04 29.43 -10.65
N ASN A 2 17.65 28.77 -11.75
CA ASN A 2 16.75 27.64 -11.72
C ASN A 2 17.57 26.40 -11.34
N ASP A 3 17.42 25.94 -10.13
CA ASP A 3 17.93 24.63 -9.75
C ASP A 3 17.04 23.56 -10.43
N GLU A 4 17.49 23.14 -11.59
CA GLU A 4 16.93 21.97 -12.27
C GLU A 4 17.15 20.76 -11.37
N ILE A 5 16.04 20.26 -10.80
CA ILE A 5 16.04 18.94 -10.15
C ILE A 5 16.24 17.92 -11.26
N ALA A 6 17.47 17.50 -11.50
CA ALA A 6 17.77 16.39 -12.38
C ALA A 6 17.24 15.10 -11.76
N ILE A 7 16.06 14.66 -12.20
CA ILE A 7 15.52 13.34 -11.90
C ILE A 7 16.28 12.36 -12.79
N PRO A 8 17.12 11.47 -12.26
CA PRO A 8 17.79 10.46 -13.05
C PRO A 8 16.75 9.45 -13.55
N THR A 9 16.40 9.54 -14.80
CA THR A 9 15.31 8.79 -15.45
C THR A 9 15.59 7.31 -15.68
N ARG A 10 16.74 6.79 -15.29
CA ARG A 10 17.07 5.35 -15.31
C ARG A 10 18.25 5.07 -14.39
N SER A 11 18.08 5.09 -13.13
CA SER A 11 19.12 4.56 -12.25
C SER A 11 18.61 3.35 -11.50
N LEU A 12 18.95 2.15 -11.96
CA LEU A 12 19.26 0.95 -11.18
C LEU A 12 18.37 0.69 -9.94
N GLY A 13 17.06 1.00 -10.01
CA GLY A 13 16.16 0.79 -8.87
C GLY A 13 16.42 1.70 -7.66
N LEU A 14 17.18 2.78 -7.81
CA LEU A 14 17.39 3.75 -6.75
C LEU A 14 16.15 4.62 -6.56
N VAL A 15 15.67 4.68 -5.33
CA VAL A 15 14.57 5.56 -4.93
C VAL A 15 15.08 7.01 -4.95
N PRO A 16 14.42 7.95 -5.65
CA PRO A 16 14.87 9.34 -5.68
C PRO A 16 14.76 10.00 -4.31
N MET A 17 15.72 10.89 -4.02
CA MET A 17 15.74 11.70 -2.82
C MET A 17 15.15 13.08 -3.11
N VAL A 18 14.46 13.64 -2.11
CA VAL A 18 13.91 15.00 -2.14
C VAL A 18 14.45 15.80 -0.97
N LEU A 19 14.70 17.08 -1.19
CA LEU A 19 15.15 18.00 -0.16
C LEU A 19 13.99 18.88 0.29
N GLU A 20 13.79 18.96 1.60
CA GLU A 20 12.80 19.84 2.21
C GLU A 20 13.53 20.92 3.02
N GLN A 21 13.32 22.16 2.67
CA GLN A 21 13.84 23.28 3.44
C GLN A 21 12.82 23.72 4.49
N SER A 22 13.26 23.86 5.74
CA SER A 22 12.45 24.35 6.84
C SER A 22 13.22 25.41 7.63
N ALA A 23 12.52 26.11 8.53
CA ALA A 23 13.14 27.05 9.44
C ALA A 23 14.23 26.42 10.35
N ARG A 24 14.25 25.08 10.45
CA ARG A 24 15.24 24.31 11.24
C ARG A 24 16.37 23.73 10.40
N GLY A 25 16.47 24.10 9.12
CA GLY A 25 17.47 23.61 8.18
C GLY A 25 16.90 22.69 7.10
N GLU A 26 17.80 22.16 6.31
CA GLU A 26 17.51 21.27 5.20
C GLU A 26 17.43 19.81 5.68
N ARG A 27 16.42 19.07 5.20
CA ARG A 27 16.25 17.62 5.44
C ARG A 27 16.09 16.89 4.15
N SER A 28 16.79 15.76 4.02
CA SER A 28 16.66 14.84 2.90
C SER A 28 15.75 13.68 3.26
N TYR A 29 14.84 13.35 2.35
CA TYR A 29 13.95 12.18 2.43
C TYR A 29 14.02 11.40 1.12
N ASP A 30 13.88 10.08 1.16
CA ASP A 30 13.46 9.37 -0.04
C ASP A 30 12.00 9.75 -0.38
N ILE A 31 11.61 9.57 -1.66
CA ILE A 31 10.29 10.03 -2.12
C ILE A 31 9.15 9.34 -1.36
N TYR A 32 9.28 8.04 -1.02
CA TYR A 32 8.24 7.32 -0.28
C TYR A 32 8.12 7.80 1.16
N SER A 33 9.24 8.04 1.84
CA SER A 33 9.24 8.62 3.18
C SER A 33 8.65 10.02 3.21
N ARG A 34 8.91 10.83 2.15
CA ARG A 34 8.31 12.15 2.03
C ARG A 34 6.79 12.08 1.84
N LEU A 35 6.31 11.18 0.98
CA LEU A 35 4.88 10.97 0.76
C LEU A 35 4.18 10.34 1.97
N LEU A 36 4.88 9.51 2.74
CA LEU A 36 4.35 8.97 4.00
C LEU A 36 4.01 10.07 5.01
N LYS A 37 4.76 11.18 5.05
CA LYS A 37 4.42 12.35 5.86
C LYS A 37 3.07 12.97 5.47
N GLU A 38 2.68 12.85 4.20
CA GLU A 38 1.35 13.23 3.71
C GLU A 38 0.30 12.12 3.88
N ARG A 39 0.64 11.09 4.67
CA ARG A 39 -0.22 9.94 4.99
C ARG A 39 -0.55 9.08 3.76
N ILE A 40 0.35 9.05 2.78
CA ILE A 40 0.23 8.25 1.57
C ILE A 40 1.07 6.98 1.70
N VAL A 41 0.43 5.83 1.54
CA VAL A 41 1.02 4.49 1.56
C VAL A 41 0.78 3.83 0.20
N PHE A 42 1.77 3.07 -0.29
CA PHE A 42 1.69 2.40 -1.58
C PHE A 42 1.64 0.88 -1.41
N LEU A 43 0.68 0.26 -2.06
CA LEU A 43 0.65 -1.17 -2.33
C LEU A 43 0.92 -1.36 -3.83
N CYS A 44 2.19 -1.55 -4.19
CA CYS A 44 2.63 -1.73 -5.58
C CYS A 44 3.27 -3.12 -5.75
N GLY A 45 2.88 -3.80 -6.84
CA GLY A 45 3.36 -5.14 -7.14
C GLY A 45 2.65 -6.25 -6.37
N PRO A 46 3.20 -7.49 -6.35
CA PRO A 46 2.60 -8.62 -5.69
C PRO A 46 2.48 -8.44 -4.17
N VAL A 47 1.41 -8.96 -3.60
CA VAL A 47 1.20 -9.02 -2.14
C VAL A 47 1.93 -10.23 -1.59
N ASP A 48 2.96 -9.99 -0.82
CA ASP A 48 3.73 -10.98 -0.07
C ASP A 48 3.90 -10.54 1.41
N ASP A 49 4.53 -11.38 2.21
CA ASP A 49 4.70 -11.12 3.64
C ASP A 49 5.53 -9.85 3.90
N LEU A 50 6.56 -9.59 3.09
CA LEU A 50 7.40 -8.41 3.25
C LEU A 50 6.61 -7.12 2.98
N VAL A 51 5.89 -7.07 1.86
CA VAL A 51 5.05 -5.93 1.50
C VAL A 51 3.96 -5.71 2.54
N ALA A 52 3.30 -6.80 2.98
CA ALA A 52 2.25 -6.72 4.00
C ALA A 52 2.78 -6.16 5.32
N ASN A 53 3.93 -6.66 5.80
CA ASN A 53 4.55 -6.19 7.04
C ASN A 53 4.92 -4.70 6.98
N LEU A 54 5.43 -4.23 5.83
CA LEU A 54 5.77 -2.82 5.65
C LEU A 54 4.52 -1.94 5.64
N ILE A 55 3.44 -2.38 5.01
CA ILE A 55 2.18 -1.64 5.00
C ILE A 55 1.59 -1.58 6.40
N MET A 56 1.50 -2.71 7.11
CA MET A 56 1.02 -2.75 8.48
C MET A 56 1.79 -1.80 9.40
N ALA A 57 3.13 -1.81 9.33
CA ALA A 57 3.96 -0.92 10.14
C ALA A 57 3.67 0.56 9.84
N GLN A 58 3.49 0.92 8.56
CA GLN A 58 3.17 2.28 8.16
C GLN A 58 1.78 2.71 8.64
N LEU A 59 0.77 1.84 8.56
CA LEU A 59 -0.58 2.12 9.04
C LEU A 59 -0.58 2.38 10.56
N LEU A 60 0.09 1.53 11.33
CA LEU A 60 0.20 1.69 12.78
C LEU A 60 0.96 2.96 13.16
N TRP A 61 2.04 3.28 12.45
CA TRP A 61 2.77 4.51 12.70
C TRP A 61 1.93 5.75 12.41
N LEU A 62 1.21 5.77 11.27
CA LEU A 62 0.35 6.89 10.90
C LEU A 62 -0.81 7.07 11.88
N GLU A 63 -1.38 5.99 12.41
CA GLU A 63 -2.38 6.08 13.47
C GLU A 63 -1.79 6.73 14.73
N SER A 64 -0.58 6.33 15.13
CA SER A 64 0.07 6.87 16.33
C SER A 64 0.37 8.37 16.20
N GLU A 65 0.66 8.85 14.98
CA GLU A 65 0.90 10.27 14.70
C GLU A 65 -0.38 11.10 14.77
N ASN A 66 -1.47 10.61 14.18
CA ASN A 66 -2.76 11.28 14.23
C ASN A 66 -3.89 10.30 13.88
N PRO A 67 -4.68 9.83 14.87
CA PRO A 67 -5.76 8.88 14.64
C PRO A 67 -7.00 9.46 13.94
N ASP A 68 -7.12 10.78 13.87
CA ASP A 68 -8.31 11.46 13.35
C ASP A 68 -8.20 11.86 11.88
N LYS A 69 -7.03 11.64 11.27
CA LYS A 69 -6.80 11.92 9.85
C LYS A 69 -6.79 10.66 9.01
N ASP A 70 -7.39 10.74 7.84
CA ASP A 70 -7.40 9.64 6.87
C ASP A 70 -5.98 9.23 6.45
N ILE A 71 -5.85 7.95 6.16
CA ILE A 71 -4.68 7.38 5.49
C ILE A 71 -5.07 7.04 4.06
N HIS A 72 -4.20 7.35 3.10
CA HIS A 72 -4.45 7.13 1.68
C HIS A 72 -3.61 5.95 1.20
N LEU A 73 -4.27 4.83 0.86
CA LEU A 73 -3.63 3.64 0.32
C LEU A 73 -3.81 3.60 -1.20
N TYR A 74 -2.71 3.82 -1.92
CA TYR A 74 -2.65 3.73 -3.38
C TYR A 74 -2.31 2.29 -3.79
N ILE A 75 -3.13 1.70 -4.66
CA ILE A 75 -3.04 0.29 -5.02
C ILE A 75 -2.77 0.16 -6.51
N ASN A 76 -1.64 -0.49 -6.84
CA ASN A 76 -1.29 -0.96 -8.17
C ASN A 76 -0.71 -2.39 -8.03
N SER A 77 -1.60 -3.37 -7.90
CA SER A 77 -1.23 -4.72 -7.52
C SER A 77 -2.01 -5.79 -8.30
N PRO A 78 -1.34 -6.85 -8.75
CA PRO A 78 -2.00 -8.03 -9.33
C PRO A 78 -2.60 -8.95 -8.26
N GLY A 79 -2.45 -8.63 -6.96
CA GLY A 79 -2.77 -9.51 -5.85
C GLY A 79 -1.58 -10.35 -5.41
N GLY A 80 -1.84 -11.47 -4.76
CA GLY A 80 -0.78 -12.36 -4.24
C GLY A 80 -1.27 -13.21 -3.08
N SER A 81 -0.44 -13.37 -2.05
CA SER A 81 -0.72 -14.18 -0.87
C SER A 81 -1.98 -13.73 -0.13
N VAL A 82 -2.89 -14.66 0.08
CA VAL A 82 -4.15 -14.41 0.80
C VAL A 82 -3.88 -14.06 2.26
N THR A 83 -3.02 -14.83 2.93
CA THR A 83 -2.71 -14.60 4.35
C THR A 83 -1.99 -13.26 4.58
N ALA A 84 -1.06 -12.91 3.69
CA ALA A 84 -0.42 -11.59 3.71
C ALA A 84 -1.43 -10.45 3.48
N GLY A 85 -2.34 -10.62 2.54
CA GLY A 85 -3.40 -9.64 2.29
C GLY A 85 -4.39 -9.51 3.46
N LEU A 86 -4.76 -10.62 4.10
CA LEU A 86 -5.62 -10.60 5.28
C LEU A 86 -4.98 -9.86 6.47
N SER A 87 -3.66 -9.96 6.65
CA SER A 87 -2.97 -9.21 7.70
C SER A 87 -3.04 -7.69 7.47
N VAL A 88 -2.95 -7.25 6.22
CA VAL A 88 -3.17 -5.84 5.85
C VAL A 88 -4.63 -5.44 6.09
N TYR A 89 -5.57 -6.28 5.65
CA TYR A 89 -7.00 -6.04 5.85
C TYR A 89 -7.35 -5.87 7.34
N ASP A 90 -6.91 -6.80 8.18
CA ASP A 90 -7.18 -6.73 9.61
C ASP A 90 -6.58 -5.47 10.23
N THR A 91 -5.39 -5.07 9.80
CA THR A 91 -4.76 -3.82 10.26
C THR A 91 -5.57 -2.60 9.80
N MET A 92 -6.07 -2.60 8.56
CA MET A 92 -6.94 -1.52 8.06
C MET A 92 -8.22 -1.38 8.88
N GLN A 93 -8.77 -2.50 9.38
CA GLN A 93 -9.96 -2.50 10.22
C GLN A 93 -9.64 -2.16 11.69
N PHE A 94 -8.43 -2.47 12.14
CA PHE A 94 -8.00 -2.27 13.53
C PHE A 94 -7.66 -0.81 13.84
N VAL A 95 -7.00 -0.10 12.92
CA VAL A 95 -6.65 1.30 13.11
C VAL A 95 -7.90 2.19 13.14
N ARG A 96 -7.86 3.25 13.91
CA ARG A 96 -8.99 4.19 14.05
C ARG A 96 -9.14 5.15 12.88
N CYS A 97 -8.04 5.38 12.15
CA CYS A 97 -8.08 6.21 10.95
C CYS A 97 -8.94 5.57 9.87
N ASP A 98 -9.71 6.36 9.15
CA ASP A 98 -10.31 5.89 7.91
C ASP A 98 -9.21 5.65 6.86
N ILE A 99 -9.27 4.51 6.19
CA ILE A 99 -8.36 4.19 5.10
C ILE A 99 -9.07 4.48 3.77
N ALA A 100 -8.67 5.57 3.12
CA ALA A 100 -9.11 5.87 1.76
C ALA A 100 -8.27 5.07 0.76
N THR A 101 -8.91 4.28 -0.10
CA THR A 101 -8.21 3.44 -1.08
C THR A 101 -8.37 3.98 -2.49
N MET A 102 -7.30 3.92 -3.29
CA MET A 102 -7.30 4.39 -4.67
C MET A 102 -6.63 3.37 -5.60
N CYS A 103 -7.38 2.90 -6.60
CA CYS A 103 -6.83 2.07 -7.66
C CYS A 103 -6.09 2.93 -8.69
N VAL A 104 -4.80 2.65 -8.88
CA VAL A 104 -3.94 3.26 -9.89
C VAL A 104 -3.34 2.14 -10.73
N GLY A 105 -3.61 2.12 -12.03
CA GLY A 105 -3.19 1.03 -12.91
C GLY A 105 -4.07 -0.21 -12.75
N GLN A 106 -3.83 -1.03 -11.73
CA GLN A 106 -4.69 -2.20 -11.48
C GLN A 106 -4.85 -2.53 -10.00
N ALA A 107 -5.99 -3.11 -9.68
CA ALA A 107 -6.23 -3.80 -8.43
C ALA A 107 -6.90 -5.15 -8.74
N ALA A 108 -6.13 -6.22 -8.68
CA ALA A 108 -6.59 -7.55 -9.05
C ALA A 108 -6.50 -8.53 -7.87
N SER A 109 -7.44 -9.49 -7.79
CA SER A 109 -7.44 -10.54 -6.76
C SER A 109 -7.35 -9.92 -5.35
N MET A 110 -6.32 -10.27 -4.56
CA MET A 110 -6.10 -9.68 -3.23
C MET A 110 -5.96 -8.15 -3.28
N GLY A 111 -5.43 -7.56 -4.36
CA GLY A 111 -5.39 -6.11 -4.54
C GLY A 111 -6.79 -5.50 -4.66
N ALA A 112 -7.72 -6.16 -5.36
CA ALA A 112 -9.12 -5.73 -5.45
C ALA A 112 -9.85 -5.88 -4.11
N PHE A 113 -9.54 -6.93 -3.35
CA PHE A 113 -10.07 -7.13 -2.00
C PHE A 113 -9.66 -5.98 -1.07
N LEU A 114 -8.38 -5.61 -1.06
CA LEU A 114 -7.88 -4.50 -0.24
C LEU A 114 -8.42 -3.15 -0.71
N LEU A 115 -8.64 -2.95 -2.01
CA LEU A 115 -9.31 -1.76 -2.52
C LEU A 115 -10.74 -1.65 -1.96
N ALA A 116 -11.48 -2.75 -1.97
CA ALA A 116 -12.84 -2.80 -1.45
C ALA A 116 -12.92 -2.64 0.07
N ALA A 117 -11.83 -2.94 0.79
CA ALA A 117 -11.72 -2.80 2.24
C ALA A 117 -11.58 -1.35 2.71
N GLY A 118 -11.42 -0.39 1.82
CA GLY A 118 -11.39 1.03 2.15
C GLY A 118 -12.69 1.53 2.79
N ALA A 119 -12.61 2.64 3.52
CA ALA A 119 -13.75 3.24 4.18
C ALA A 119 -14.87 3.60 3.20
N GLU A 120 -16.11 3.51 3.64
CA GLU A 120 -17.29 3.82 2.82
C GLU A 120 -17.20 5.26 2.28
N GLY A 121 -17.47 5.42 0.98
CA GLY A 121 -17.38 6.71 0.30
C GLY A 121 -15.95 7.19 0.01
N LYS A 122 -14.90 6.46 0.46
CA LYS A 122 -13.49 6.82 0.27
C LYS A 122 -12.72 5.82 -0.61
N ARG A 123 -13.42 5.05 -1.41
CA ARG A 123 -12.86 4.09 -2.38
C ARG A 123 -12.93 4.67 -3.77
N VAL A 124 -11.80 4.84 -4.43
CA VAL A 124 -11.67 5.54 -5.71
C VAL A 124 -10.89 4.70 -6.71
N ALA A 125 -11.19 4.87 -7.98
CA ALA A 125 -10.43 4.29 -9.08
C ALA A 125 -10.16 5.37 -10.13
N LEU A 126 -8.94 5.46 -10.63
CA LEU A 126 -8.61 6.36 -11.73
C LEU A 126 -9.24 5.87 -13.04
N PRO A 127 -9.55 6.76 -13.99
CA PRO A 127 -10.36 6.44 -15.17
C PRO A 127 -9.84 5.29 -16.04
N ASN A 128 -8.52 5.09 -16.08
CA ASN A 128 -7.87 4.04 -16.90
C ASN A 128 -7.40 2.85 -16.06
N SER A 129 -7.81 2.78 -14.79
CA SER A 129 -7.45 1.66 -13.92
C SER A 129 -8.34 0.45 -14.16
N ARG A 130 -7.83 -0.73 -13.80
CA ARG A 130 -8.52 -2.03 -13.93
C ARG A 130 -8.73 -2.63 -12.56
N MET A 131 -9.91 -3.16 -12.33
CA MET A 131 -10.23 -3.98 -11.16
C MET A 131 -10.64 -5.36 -11.62
N MET A 132 -10.11 -6.39 -10.98
CA MET A 132 -10.43 -7.78 -11.32
C MET A 132 -10.66 -8.60 -10.05
N LEU A 133 -11.82 -9.23 -9.99
CA LEU A 133 -12.16 -10.24 -9.00
C LEU A 133 -12.28 -11.59 -9.70
N HIS A 134 -11.77 -12.63 -9.09
CA HIS A 134 -11.91 -14.00 -9.55
C HIS A 134 -12.06 -14.94 -8.36
N GLN A 135 -12.48 -16.16 -8.61
CA GLN A 135 -12.54 -17.21 -7.58
C GLN A 135 -11.12 -17.43 -7.02
N PRO A 136 -10.98 -17.71 -5.72
CA PRO A 136 -9.72 -18.10 -5.15
C PRO A 136 -9.13 -19.31 -5.89
N SER A 137 -7.84 -19.24 -6.17
CA SER A 137 -7.07 -20.38 -6.66
C SER A 137 -6.03 -20.73 -5.60
N GLY A 138 -5.86 -21.99 -5.32
CA GLY A 138 -4.91 -22.45 -4.32
C GLY A 138 -4.64 -23.95 -4.45
N GLY A 139 -3.71 -24.42 -3.66
CA GLY A 139 -3.40 -25.82 -3.48
C GLY A 139 -3.08 -26.07 -2.02
N SER A 140 -3.28 -27.31 -1.59
CA SER A 140 -2.96 -27.76 -0.25
C SER A 140 -1.90 -28.86 -0.32
N GLN A 141 -0.97 -28.83 0.61
CA GLN A 141 0.07 -29.85 0.78
C GLN A 141 0.10 -30.27 2.25
N GLY A 142 0.14 -31.57 2.49
CA GLY A 142 0.18 -32.13 3.83
C GLY A 142 -0.23 -33.59 3.86
N VAL A 143 -0.42 -34.14 5.03
CA VAL A 143 -1.06 -35.47 5.19
C VAL A 143 -2.56 -35.34 4.90
N ALA A 144 -3.20 -36.46 4.54
CA ALA A 144 -4.62 -36.44 4.09
C ALA A 144 -5.56 -35.69 5.05
N ALA A 145 -5.36 -35.84 6.36
CA ALA A 145 -6.18 -35.17 7.37
C ALA A 145 -6.00 -33.63 7.33
N ASP A 146 -4.80 -33.14 7.03
CA ASP A 146 -4.53 -31.69 6.94
C ASP A 146 -5.17 -31.09 5.67
N ILE A 147 -5.20 -31.89 4.58
CA ILE A 147 -5.81 -31.46 3.31
C ILE A 147 -7.34 -31.38 3.42
N GLU A 148 -7.97 -32.23 4.22
CA GLU A 148 -9.41 -32.21 4.44
C GLU A 148 -9.91 -31.00 5.25
N ILE A 149 -9.02 -30.33 6.00
CA ILE A 149 -9.36 -29.20 6.88
C ILE A 149 -9.26 -27.85 6.15
N GLN A 150 -8.54 -27.78 5.05
CA GLN A 150 -8.35 -26.56 4.25
C GLN A 150 -9.39 -26.47 3.12
#